data_46501ed3d1ceb8ca9a0a8f5feade203c
#
_entry.id   46501ed3d1ceb8ca9a0a8f5feade203c
#
_cell.length_a   1.000
_cell.length_b   1.000
_cell.length_c   1.000
_cell.angle_alpha   90.00
_cell.angle_beta   90.00
_cell.angle_gamma   90.00
#
_symmetry.space_group_name_H-M   'P 1'
#
loop_
_entity.id
_entity.type
_entity.pdbx_description
1 polymer ?
#
loop_
_entity_poly.entity_id
_entity_poly.type
_entity_poly.pdbx_seq_one_letter_code
_entity_poly.pdbx_strand_id
1 'polypeptide(L)'
;VDKCIECGFCEVNCLTCGFTLSSRQRIVLRREISRLKQNGNDPERLATLQKQYRYPGNQTCAGDGLCSMSCPMGINTGDLTHDIRQEELPQNSFGYSVGNFAANHFAGIKSCLRPMLTLANAAHSVLGTSAMTSLTKGMHNVLGIPQWTPAMPKSYKRREKGEGRREKEKNMQGNSTA
;
A
#
# COMPACT_ATOMS: atom_id res chain seq x y z
N VAL A 1 -0.26 -5.77 21.92
CA VAL A 1 -1.70 -5.38 22.00
C VAL A 1 -2.34 -5.66 23.35
N ASP A 2 -1.73 -6.47 24.22
CA ASP A 2 -2.32 -6.86 25.53
C ASP A 2 -2.46 -5.69 26.51
N LYS A 3 -1.65 -4.65 26.36
CA LYS A 3 -1.71 -3.41 27.15
C LYS A 3 -2.88 -2.48 26.78
N CYS A 4 -3.72 -2.82 25.78
CA CYS A 4 -4.82 -1.98 25.36
C CYS A 4 -5.90 -1.90 26.46
N ILE A 5 -6.25 -0.68 26.86
CA ILE A 5 -7.28 -0.41 27.86
C ILE A 5 -8.66 -0.16 27.23
N GLU A 6 -8.80 -0.32 25.92
CA GLU A 6 -10.04 -0.19 25.15
C GLU A 6 -10.71 1.19 25.22
N CYS A 7 -9.96 2.25 25.51
CA CYS A 7 -10.46 3.62 25.68
C CYS A 7 -11.06 4.26 24.42
N GLY A 8 -10.73 3.76 23.20
CA GLY A 8 -11.31 4.25 21.95
C GLY A 8 -10.61 5.47 21.33
N PHE A 9 -9.63 6.12 21.98
CA PHE A 9 -8.97 7.31 21.42
C PHE A 9 -8.31 7.09 20.05
N CYS A 10 -7.90 5.87 19.74
CA CYS A 10 -7.34 5.52 18.44
C CYS A 10 -8.37 5.53 17.29
N GLU A 11 -9.67 5.54 17.59
CA GLU A 11 -10.73 5.48 16.58
C GLU A 11 -10.87 6.77 15.78
N VAL A 12 -10.55 7.92 16.37
CA VAL A 12 -10.62 9.24 15.70
C VAL A 12 -9.64 9.36 14.52
N ASN A 13 -8.52 8.64 14.58
CA ASN A 13 -7.50 8.64 13.53
C ASN A 13 -7.60 7.39 12.63
N CYS A 14 -8.60 6.54 12.83
CA CYS A 14 -8.76 5.33 12.04
C CYS A 14 -9.59 5.59 10.79
N LEU A 15 -8.97 5.48 9.61
CA LEU A 15 -9.65 5.71 8.32
C LEU A 15 -10.84 4.78 8.08
N THR A 16 -10.86 3.62 8.72
CA THR A 16 -11.94 2.63 8.55
C THR A 16 -12.95 2.64 9.69
N CYS A 17 -12.83 3.56 10.64
CA CYS A 17 -13.81 3.73 11.72
C CYS A 17 -15.18 4.10 11.14
N GLY A 18 -16.21 3.34 11.51
CA GLY A 18 -17.57 3.53 10.99
C GLY A 18 -17.83 2.90 9.61
N PHE A 19 -16.79 2.42 8.91
CA PHE A 19 -16.91 1.75 7.61
C PHE A 19 -16.77 0.23 7.73
N THR A 20 -15.71 -0.22 8.42
CA THR A 20 -15.49 -1.64 8.75
C THR A 20 -15.16 -1.76 10.25
N LEU A 21 -13.97 -2.29 10.61
CA LEU A 21 -13.51 -2.34 11.98
C LEU A 21 -12.58 -1.16 12.29
N SER A 22 -12.78 -0.57 13.47
CA SER A 22 -11.83 0.40 14.03
C SER A 22 -10.58 -0.29 14.57
N SER A 23 -9.54 0.49 14.85
CA SER A 23 -8.30 -0.02 15.47
C SER A 23 -8.58 -0.70 16.82
N ARG A 24 -9.44 -0.13 17.67
CA ARG A 24 -9.85 -0.76 18.94
C ARG A 24 -10.56 -2.10 18.71
N GLN A 25 -11.54 -2.13 17.82
CA GLN A 25 -12.29 -3.35 17.52
C GLN A 25 -11.38 -4.47 16.98
N ARG A 26 -10.38 -4.13 16.15
CA ARG A 26 -9.36 -5.09 15.69
C ARG A 26 -8.62 -5.72 16.86
N ILE A 27 -8.19 -4.93 17.83
CA ILE A 27 -7.47 -5.44 18.99
C ILE A 27 -8.36 -6.40 19.81
N VAL A 28 -9.60 -6.01 20.10
CA VAL A 28 -10.55 -6.83 20.87
C VAL A 28 -10.77 -8.19 20.19
N LEU A 29 -11.06 -8.19 18.89
CA LEU A 29 -11.26 -9.43 18.14
C LEU A 29 -10.00 -10.29 18.07
N ARG A 30 -8.83 -9.71 17.94
CA ARG A 30 -7.55 -10.46 17.94
C ARG A 30 -7.26 -11.07 19.31
N ARG A 31 -7.60 -10.39 20.39
CA ARG A 31 -7.51 -10.96 21.75
C ARG A 31 -8.41 -12.18 21.89
N GLU A 32 -9.65 -12.10 21.43
CA GLU A 32 -10.58 -13.22 21.49
C GLU A 32 -10.10 -14.40 20.61
N ILE A 33 -9.63 -14.13 19.41
CA ILE A 33 -9.02 -15.16 18.55
C ILE A 33 -7.81 -15.80 19.24
N SER A 34 -6.94 -15.03 19.87
CA SER A 34 -5.77 -15.54 20.59
C SER A 34 -6.20 -16.38 21.80
N ARG A 35 -7.19 -15.94 22.57
CA ARG A 35 -7.77 -16.67 23.71
C ARG A 35 -8.34 -18.01 23.28
N LEU A 36 -9.10 -18.05 22.18
CA LEU A 36 -9.67 -19.29 21.65
C LEU A 36 -8.59 -20.24 21.14
N LYS A 37 -7.54 -19.74 20.51
CA LYS A 37 -6.40 -20.54 20.08
C LYS A 37 -5.67 -21.21 21.27
N GLN A 38 -5.48 -20.47 22.36
CA GLN A 38 -4.78 -20.98 23.54
C GLN A 38 -5.63 -22.00 24.33
N ASN A 39 -6.92 -21.74 24.47
CA ASN A 39 -7.80 -22.59 25.27
C ASN A 39 -8.28 -23.85 24.52
N GLY A 40 -8.32 -23.83 23.18
CA GLY A 40 -8.75 -24.98 22.38
C GLY A 40 -10.21 -25.41 22.54
N ASN A 41 -11.04 -24.64 23.27
CA ASN A 41 -12.35 -25.08 23.73
C ASN A 41 -13.45 -24.97 22.67
N ASP A 42 -13.26 -24.16 21.60
CA ASP A 42 -14.29 -23.89 20.61
C ASP A 42 -13.65 -23.66 19.23
N PRO A 43 -13.29 -24.71 18.50
CA PRO A 43 -12.64 -24.61 17.20
C PRO A 43 -13.58 -24.05 16.12
N GLU A 44 -14.87 -24.28 16.20
CA GLU A 44 -15.85 -23.78 15.23
C GLU A 44 -15.98 -22.27 15.32
N ARG A 45 -16.12 -21.73 16.52
CA ARG A 45 -16.14 -20.29 16.78
C ARG A 45 -14.82 -19.64 16.36
N LEU A 46 -13.69 -20.27 16.64
CA LEU A 46 -12.37 -19.79 16.20
C LEU A 46 -12.31 -19.64 14.69
N ALA A 47 -12.69 -20.71 13.95
CA ALA A 47 -12.67 -20.70 12.49
C ALA A 47 -13.61 -19.61 11.92
N THR A 48 -14.79 -19.45 12.51
CA THR A 48 -15.76 -18.43 12.13
C THR A 48 -15.20 -17.02 12.34
N LEU A 49 -14.61 -16.74 13.51
CA LEU A 49 -14.02 -15.43 13.79
C LEU A 49 -12.83 -15.12 12.90
N GLN A 50 -11.96 -16.09 12.62
CA GLN A 50 -10.85 -15.90 11.71
C GLN A 50 -11.31 -15.56 10.29
N LYS A 51 -12.32 -16.28 9.79
CA LYS A 51 -12.92 -16.02 8.47
C LYS A 51 -13.55 -14.64 8.39
N GLN A 52 -14.33 -14.27 9.41
CA GLN A 52 -15.00 -12.97 9.47
C GLN A 52 -14.01 -11.81 9.67
N TYR A 53 -12.91 -12.01 10.39
CA TYR A 53 -11.89 -10.99 10.63
C TYR A 53 -11.08 -10.66 9.38
N ARG A 54 -10.93 -11.59 8.43
CA ARG A 54 -10.01 -11.48 7.30
C ARG A 54 -10.20 -10.19 6.50
N TYR A 55 -11.40 -9.90 6.06
CA TYR A 55 -11.68 -8.68 5.28
C TYR A 55 -11.72 -7.43 6.19
N PRO A 56 -12.66 -7.28 7.14
CA PRO A 56 -12.82 -6.04 7.87
C PRO A 56 -11.69 -5.78 8.88
N GLY A 57 -11.04 -6.81 9.38
CA GLY A 57 -9.94 -6.69 10.34
C GLY A 57 -8.57 -6.52 9.68
N ASN A 58 -8.26 -7.36 8.69
CA ASN A 58 -6.93 -7.40 8.09
C ASN A 58 -6.85 -6.60 6.79
N GLN A 59 -7.72 -6.84 5.80
CA GLN A 59 -7.55 -6.27 4.47
C GLN A 59 -7.89 -4.78 4.40
N THR A 60 -8.86 -4.30 5.19
CA THR A 60 -9.29 -2.89 5.16
C THR A 60 -8.41 -1.96 6.00
N CYS A 61 -7.51 -2.47 6.84
CA CYS A 61 -6.59 -1.61 7.58
C CYS A 61 -5.59 -0.93 6.62
N ALA A 62 -5.48 0.39 6.70
CA ALA A 62 -4.51 1.14 5.91
C ALA A 62 -3.05 0.84 6.30
N GLY A 63 -2.81 0.39 7.53
CA GLY A 63 -1.46 0.09 8.04
C GLY A 63 -0.60 1.34 8.26
N ASP A 64 -1.20 2.53 8.26
CA ASP A 64 -0.51 3.82 8.33
C ASP A 64 0.03 4.20 9.72
N GLY A 65 -0.37 3.47 10.75
CA GLY A 65 0.05 3.72 12.13
C GLY A 65 -0.55 4.96 12.79
N LEU A 66 -1.40 5.75 12.12
CA LEU A 66 -1.98 6.98 12.68
C LEU A 66 -2.77 6.75 13.97
N CYS A 67 -3.31 5.56 14.16
CA CYS A 67 -4.00 5.18 15.39
C CYS A 67 -3.11 5.20 16.64
N SER A 68 -1.79 5.06 16.50
CA SER A 68 -0.85 5.12 17.61
C SER A 68 -0.66 6.55 18.16
N MET A 69 -0.87 7.57 17.32
CA MET A 69 -0.68 8.97 17.71
C MET A 69 -1.65 9.41 18.83
N SER A 70 -2.86 8.88 18.84
CA SER A 70 -3.86 9.17 19.88
C SER A 70 -3.93 8.08 20.96
N CYS A 71 -3.10 7.05 20.88
CA CYS A 71 -3.12 5.96 21.83
C CYS A 71 -2.28 6.30 23.07
N PRO A 72 -2.85 6.41 24.29
CA PRO A 72 -2.10 6.69 25.52
C PRO A 72 -1.12 5.58 25.86
N MET A 73 -1.33 4.35 25.34
CA MET A 73 -0.45 3.20 25.52
C MET A 73 0.55 3.01 24.37
N GLY A 74 0.58 3.91 23.39
CA GLY A 74 1.49 3.86 22.24
C GLY A 74 1.29 2.63 21.32
N ILE A 75 0.09 2.03 21.29
CA ILE A 75 -0.16 0.83 20.51
C ILE A 75 -0.41 1.20 19.05
N ASN A 76 0.42 0.65 18.16
CA ASN A 76 0.25 0.74 16.71
C ASN A 76 -0.49 -0.50 16.18
N THR A 77 -1.76 -0.33 15.81
CA THR A 77 -2.54 -1.42 15.20
C THR A 77 -2.11 -1.71 13.75
N GLY A 78 -1.45 -0.75 13.11
CA GLY A 78 -0.85 -0.93 11.79
C GLY A 78 0.23 -2.02 11.81
N ASP A 79 1.14 -1.98 12.77
CA ASP A 79 2.20 -2.99 12.92
C ASP A 79 1.60 -4.38 13.15
N LEU A 80 0.62 -4.49 14.06
CA LEU A 80 -0.12 -5.73 14.25
C LEU A 80 -0.72 -6.28 12.93
N THR A 81 -1.26 -5.41 12.09
CA THR A 81 -1.83 -5.81 10.80
C THR A 81 -0.75 -6.23 9.81
N HIS A 82 0.40 -5.58 9.80
CA HIS A 82 1.55 -5.97 8.98
C HIS A 82 2.08 -7.34 9.38
N ASP A 83 2.22 -7.61 10.66
CA ASP A 83 2.66 -8.92 11.18
C ASP A 83 1.69 -10.03 10.75
N ILE A 84 0.37 -9.81 10.89
CA ILE A 84 -0.65 -10.77 10.46
C ILE A 84 -0.58 -11.01 8.94
N ARG A 85 -0.42 -9.97 8.14
CA ARG A 85 -0.30 -10.09 6.68
C ARG A 85 0.96 -10.87 6.29
N GLN A 86 2.06 -10.65 7.00
CA GLN A 86 3.30 -11.39 6.78
C GLN A 86 3.15 -12.88 7.14
N GLU A 87 2.47 -13.19 8.25
CA GLU A 87 2.17 -14.58 8.63
C GLU A 87 1.27 -15.29 7.61
N GLU A 88 0.30 -14.57 7.03
CA GLU A 88 -0.64 -15.12 6.05
C GLU A 88 -0.04 -15.28 4.64
N LEU A 89 1.12 -14.66 4.37
CA LEU A 89 1.77 -14.75 3.05
C LEU A 89 2.47 -16.10 2.88
N PRO A 90 2.14 -16.85 1.81
CA PRO A 90 2.84 -18.08 1.49
C PRO A 90 4.27 -17.77 1.03
N GLN A 91 5.25 -17.90 1.93
CA GLN A 91 6.66 -17.58 1.69
C GLN A 91 7.28 -18.39 0.54
N ASN A 92 6.72 -19.56 0.24
CA ASN A 92 7.16 -20.41 -0.87
C ASN A 92 6.44 -20.12 -2.20
N SER A 93 5.65 -19.04 -2.27
CA SER A 93 4.97 -18.67 -3.50
C SER A 93 5.91 -17.97 -4.48
N PHE A 94 5.76 -18.25 -5.78
CA PHE A 94 6.44 -17.53 -6.85
C PHE A 94 6.22 -16.01 -6.74
N GLY A 95 5.01 -15.58 -6.40
CA GLY A 95 4.68 -14.15 -6.18
C GLY A 95 5.48 -13.52 -5.05
N TYR A 96 5.71 -14.25 -3.95
CA TYR A 96 6.55 -13.77 -2.84
C TYR A 96 8.01 -13.61 -3.29
N SER A 97 8.56 -14.57 -4.02
CA SER A 97 9.93 -14.51 -4.53
C SER A 97 10.14 -13.33 -5.48
N VAL A 98 9.19 -13.11 -6.40
CA VAL A 98 9.21 -11.96 -7.32
C VAL A 98 9.09 -10.63 -6.55
N GLY A 99 8.18 -10.55 -5.57
CA GLY A 99 8.01 -9.36 -4.74
C GLY A 99 9.27 -9.03 -3.94
N ASN A 100 9.89 -10.04 -3.32
CA ASN A 100 11.11 -9.89 -2.55
C ASN A 100 12.30 -9.48 -3.44
N PHE A 101 12.44 -10.09 -4.62
CA PHE A 101 13.43 -9.66 -5.62
C PHE A 101 13.23 -8.19 -6.02
N ALA A 102 11.99 -7.81 -6.31
CA ALA A 102 11.66 -6.43 -6.69
C ALA A 102 11.95 -5.43 -5.55
N ALA A 103 11.65 -5.79 -4.30
CA ALA A 103 11.94 -4.95 -3.14
C ALA A 103 13.46 -4.75 -2.95
N ASN A 104 14.23 -5.83 -3.04
CA ASN A 104 15.69 -5.78 -2.87
C ASN A 104 16.41 -5.03 -4.02
N HIS A 105 15.85 -5.05 -5.23
CA HIS A 105 16.44 -4.43 -6.41
C HIS A 105 15.66 -3.20 -6.90
N PHE A 106 14.85 -2.59 -6.03
CA PHE A 106 13.94 -1.49 -6.39
C PHE A 106 14.63 -0.30 -7.08
N ALA A 107 15.84 0.06 -6.63
CA ALA A 107 16.63 1.14 -7.24
C ALA A 107 17.01 0.81 -8.70
N GLY A 108 17.41 -0.43 -8.98
CA GLY A 108 17.71 -0.90 -10.33
C GLY A 108 16.49 -0.93 -11.23
N ILE A 109 15.38 -1.49 -10.73
CA ILE A 109 14.09 -1.53 -11.44
C ILE A 109 13.62 -0.11 -11.80
N LYS A 110 13.69 0.81 -10.85
CA LYS A 110 13.35 2.23 -11.11
C LYS A 110 14.24 2.86 -12.19
N SER A 111 15.51 2.51 -12.22
CA SER A 111 16.43 3.01 -13.26
C SER A 111 16.11 2.44 -14.64
N CYS A 112 15.65 1.19 -14.72
CA CYS A 112 15.21 0.56 -15.98
C CYS A 112 13.83 1.06 -16.44
N LEU A 113 12.93 1.41 -15.53
CA LEU A 113 11.60 1.92 -15.90
C LEU A 113 11.66 3.24 -16.68
N ARG A 114 12.64 4.10 -16.40
CA ARG A 114 12.80 5.38 -17.11
C ARG A 114 13.02 5.21 -18.62
N PRO A 115 14.05 4.48 -19.07
CA PRO A 115 14.24 4.27 -20.50
C PRO A 115 13.09 3.49 -21.14
N MET A 116 12.47 2.54 -20.43
CA MET A 116 11.27 1.85 -20.92
C MET A 116 10.10 2.79 -21.18
N LEU A 117 9.79 3.70 -20.26
CA LEU A 117 8.74 4.70 -20.45
C LEU A 117 9.07 5.67 -21.56
N THR A 118 10.34 6.05 -21.73
CA THR A 118 10.80 6.90 -22.85
C THR A 118 10.61 6.20 -24.18
N LEU A 119 10.99 4.91 -24.25
CA LEU A 119 10.83 4.10 -25.45
C LEU A 119 9.34 3.89 -25.79
N ALA A 120 8.51 3.61 -24.77
CA ALA A 120 7.06 3.49 -24.94
C ALA A 120 6.41 4.78 -25.46
N ASN A 121 6.85 5.94 -24.96
CA ASN A 121 6.41 7.24 -25.48
C ASN A 121 6.87 7.51 -26.91
N ALA A 122 8.12 7.14 -27.26
CA ALA A 122 8.61 7.26 -28.60
C ALA A 122 7.83 6.34 -29.58
N ALA A 123 7.61 5.10 -29.18
CA ALA A 123 6.78 4.16 -29.94
C ALA A 123 5.35 4.69 -30.12
N HIS A 124 4.75 5.27 -29.09
CA HIS A 124 3.42 5.89 -29.18
C HIS A 124 3.39 7.07 -30.18
N SER A 125 4.45 7.89 -30.23
CA SER A 125 4.52 9.04 -31.15
C SER A 125 4.57 8.61 -32.61
N VAL A 126 5.10 7.40 -32.89
CA VAL A 126 5.20 6.83 -34.24
C VAL A 126 3.98 6.01 -34.62
N LEU A 127 3.50 5.15 -33.73
CA LEU A 127 2.41 4.18 -33.99
C LEU A 127 1.01 4.75 -33.77
N GLY A 128 0.90 5.82 -32.99
CA GLY A 128 -0.39 6.41 -32.59
C GLY A 128 -1.14 5.59 -31.53
N THR A 129 -2.25 6.17 -31.03
CA THR A 129 -3.03 5.63 -29.91
C THR A 129 -3.71 4.30 -30.24
N SER A 130 -4.30 4.17 -31.44
CA SER A 130 -5.05 2.98 -31.85
C SER A 130 -4.15 1.74 -31.95
N ALA A 131 -2.99 1.86 -32.60
CA ALA A 131 -2.06 0.74 -32.75
C ALA A 131 -1.47 0.29 -31.40
N MET A 132 -1.10 1.24 -30.54
CA MET A 132 -0.59 0.95 -29.20
C MET A 132 -1.63 0.25 -28.31
N THR A 133 -2.89 0.67 -28.34
CA THR A 133 -3.94 0.01 -27.55
C THR A 133 -4.23 -1.40 -28.04
N SER A 134 -4.23 -1.65 -29.36
CA SER A 134 -4.43 -2.98 -29.93
C SER A 134 -3.27 -3.92 -29.58
N LEU A 135 -2.03 -3.45 -29.73
CA LEU A 135 -0.83 -4.20 -29.39
C LEU A 135 -0.79 -4.58 -27.91
N THR A 136 -1.05 -3.61 -27.03
CA THR A 136 -1.02 -3.85 -25.58
C THR A 136 -2.20 -4.69 -25.08
N LYS A 137 -3.36 -4.67 -25.74
CA LYS A 137 -4.45 -5.62 -25.49
C LYS A 137 -4.03 -7.06 -25.79
N GLY A 138 -3.38 -7.29 -26.93
CA GLY A 138 -2.83 -8.62 -27.25
C GLY A 138 -1.82 -9.10 -26.22
N MET A 139 -0.89 -8.24 -25.82
CA MET A 139 0.10 -8.55 -24.79
C MET A 139 -0.52 -8.76 -23.40
N HIS A 140 -1.56 -8.02 -23.05
CA HIS A 140 -2.29 -8.20 -21.80
C HIS A 140 -2.91 -9.60 -21.70
N ASN A 141 -3.53 -10.08 -22.76
CA ASN A 141 -4.19 -11.39 -22.79
C ASN A 141 -3.20 -12.56 -22.68
N VAL A 142 -1.97 -12.40 -23.14
CA VAL A 142 -0.94 -13.45 -23.13
C VAL A 142 -0.04 -13.38 -21.88
N LEU A 143 0.37 -12.20 -21.47
CA LEU A 143 1.39 -11.97 -20.45
C LEU A 143 0.88 -11.27 -19.19
N GLY A 144 -0.40 -10.85 -19.15
CA GLY A 144 -0.96 -10.11 -18.01
C GLY A 144 -0.36 -8.72 -17.80
N ILE A 145 0.35 -8.16 -18.79
CA ILE A 145 1.00 -6.84 -18.70
C ILE A 145 -0.09 -5.75 -18.68
N PRO A 146 0.07 -4.67 -17.89
CA PRO A 146 -0.87 -3.56 -17.87
C PRO A 146 -1.10 -2.98 -19.27
N GLN A 147 -2.35 -2.72 -19.63
CA GLN A 147 -2.70 -2.11 -20.91
C GLN A 147 -2.20 -0.67 -20.94
N TRP A 148 -1.66 -0.25 -22.11
CA TRP A 148 -1.29 1.14 -22.31
C TRP A 148 -2.55 2.01 -22.40
N THR A 149 -2.54 3.15 -21.70
CA THR A 149 -3.60 4.15 -21.74
C THR A 149 -3.01 5.53 -22.02
N PRO A 150 -3.74 6.46 -22.67
CA PRO A 150 -3.28 7.84 -22.90
C PRO A 150 -2.95 8.59 -21.59
N ALA A 151 -3.49 8.13 -20.46
CA ALA A 151 -3.22 8.69 -19.14
C ALA A 151 -1.89 8.23 -18.52
N MET A 152 -1.14 7.33 -19.17
CA MET A 152 0.16 6.90 -18.66
C MET A 152 1.14 8.07 -18.55
N PRO A 153 1.79 8.24 -17.39
CA PRO A 153 2.70 9.34 -17.17
C PRO A 153 3.92 9.24 -18.11
N LYS A 154 4.33 10.40 -18.64
CA LYS A 154 5.58 10.50 -19.38
C LYS A 154 6.78 10.27 -18.45
N SER A 155 7.91 9.80 -19.00
CA SER A 155 9.12 9.62 -18.19
C SER A 155 9.50 10.94 -17.51
N TYR A 156 9.75 10.90 -16.20
CA TYR A 156 10.14 12.09 -15.43
C TYR A 156 11.51 12.58 -15.89
N LYS A 157 11.59 13.85 -16.34
CA LYS A 157 12.86 14.54 -16.53
C LYS A 157 13.44 14.90 -15.16
N ARG A 158 14.64 14.39 -14.87
CA ARG A 158 15.35 14.75 -13.63
C ARG A 158 15.57 16.26 -13.66
N ARG A 159 14.89 17.01 -12.74
CA ARG A 159 15.23 18.43 -12.51
C ARG A 159 16.70 18.50 -12.11
N GLU A 160 17.46 19.29 -12.80
CA GLU A 160 18.83 19.55 -12.37
C GLU A 160 18.78 20.26 -11.01
N LYS A 161 19.74 19.91 -10.12
CA LYS A 161 19.78 20.40 -8.72
C LYS A 161 19.72 21.94 -8.58
N GLY A 162 19.90 22.69 -9.68
CA GLY A 162 19.85 24.15 -9.73
C GLY A 162 18.46 24.75 -9.97
N GLU A 163 17.52 24.05 -10.61
CA GLU A 163 16.22 24.63 -10.99
C GLU A 163 15.29 24.83 -9.79
N GLY A 164 15.27 23.90 -8.83
CA GLY A 164 14.47 24.03 -7.62
C GLY A 164 14.90 25.17 -6.69
N ARG A 165 16.17 25.60 -6.78
CA ARG A 165 16.70 26.73 -6.03
C ARG A 165 16.29 28.06 -6.68
N ARG A 166 16.35 28.16 -8.02
CA ARG A 166 15.94 29.32 -8.78
C ARG A 166 14.43 29.60 -8.69
N GLU A 167 13.61 28.55 -8.63
CA GLU A 167 12.14 28.66 -8.49
C GLU A 167 11.76 29.18 -7.07
N LYS A 168 12.46 28.70 -6.03
CA LYS A 168 12.30 29.23 -4.66
C LYS A 168 12.75 30.68 -4.52
N GLU A 169 13.84 31.08 -5.15
CA GLU A 169 14.34 32.45 -5.14
C GLU A 169 13.38 33.41 -5.89
N LYS A 170 12.81 32.98 -7.03
CA LYS A 170 11.80 33.79 -7.75
C LYS A 170 10.50 33.93 -6.96
N ASN A 171 10.03 32.89 -6.27
CA ASN A 171 8.83 32.95 -5.44
C ASN A 171 9.03 33.81 -4.17
N MET A 172 10.24 33.85 -3.61
CA MET A 172 10.56 34.77 -2.50
C MET A 172 10.66 36.22 -2.94
N GLN A 173 11.18 36.50 -4.12
CA GLN A 173 11.25 37.87 -4.66
C GLN A 173 9.89 38.41 -5.11
N GLY A 174 9.01 37.53 -5.63
CA GLY A 174 7.63 37.92 -6.01
C GLY A 174 6.72 38.27 -4.83
N ASN A 175 7.01 37.73 -3.63
CA ASN A 175 6.23 38.01 -2.41
C ASN A 175 6.72 39.20 -1.61
N SER A 176 7.86 39.81 -2.01
CA SER A 176 8.44 40.98 -1.34
C SER A 176 8.05 42.33 -2.01
N THR A 177 7.24 42.28 -3.08
CA THR A 177 6.82 43.47 -3.85
C THR A 177 5.29 43.65 -3.89
N ALA A 178 4.54 42.95 -2.98
CA ALA A 178 3.10 43.16 -2.83
C ALA A 178 2.74 43.82 -1.50
#